data_67d45991e4f1ad942f7a3603aedd9dd6
#
_entry.id   67d45991e4f1ad942f7a3603aedd9dd6
#
_cell.length_a   1.000
_cell.length_b   1.000
_cell.length_c   1.000
_cell.angle_alpha   90.00
_cell.angle_beta   90.00
_cell.angle_gamma   90.00
#
_symmetry.space_group_name_H-M   'P 1'
#
loop_
_entity.id
_entity.type
_entity.pdbx_description
1 polymer ?
#
loop_
_entity_poly.entity_id
_entity_poly.type
_entity_poly.pdbx_seq_one_letter_code
_entity_poly.pdbx_strand_id
1 'polypeptide(L)'
;MKSAITISLVPEVRGGPFVYWDDLAAGFAAAAKHGFDAVEIFPPIANAVSIGQARELMEKHSLKVAAVGTGAGWVKHKLRLTDPDPAVRVKAREFIFGIINL
;
A
#
# COMPACT_ATOMS: atom_id res chain seq x y z
N MET A 1 -7.05 -17.80 12.89
CA MET A 1 -6.03 -17.09 12.09
C MET A 1 -6.75 -16.06 11.22
N LYS A 2 -6.18 -14.88 11.10
CA LYS A 2 -6.74 -13.82 10.26
C LYS A 2 -6.04 -13.83 8.89
N SER A 3 -6.78 -13.43 7.84
CA SER A 3 -6.28 -13.35 6.48
C SER A 3 -6.28 -11.92 5.95
N ALA A 4 -5.30 -11.57 5.15
CA ALA A 4 -5.23 -10.29 4.46
C ALA A 4 -4.83 -10.47 2.99
N ILE A 5 -5.23 -9.55 2.14
CA ILE A 5 -4.85 -9.55 0.73
C ILE A 5 -4.38 -8.15 0.32
N THR A 6 -3.37 -8.10 -0.55
CA THR A 6 -2.78 -6.84 -1.00
C THR A 6 -3.59 -6.22 -2.14
N ILE A 7 -3.82 -4.91 -2.02
CA ILE A 7 -4.34 -4.07 -3.10
C ILE A 7 -3.18 -3.17 -3.56
N SER A 8 -2.70 -3.39 -4.78
CA SER A 8 -1.59 -2.62 -5.33
C SER A 8 -2.09 -1.40 -6.11
N LEU A 9 -1.56 -0.23 -5.76
CA LEU A 9 -1.76 1.03 -6.49
C LEU A 9 -0.47 1.45 -7.25
N VAL A 10 0.45 0.50 -7.44
CA VAL A 10 1.76 0.72 -8.07
C VAL A 10 1.82 -0.03 -9.41
N PRO A 11 1.57 0.65 -10.55
CA PRO A 11 1.54 0.00 -11.87
C PRO A 11 2.87 -0.66 -12.25
N GLU A 12 3.97 -0.15 -11.74
CA GLU A 12 5.33 -0.63 -12.05
C GLU A 12 5.60 -2.07 -11.58
N VAL A 13 4.76 -2.62 -10.70
CA VAL A 13 4.87 -4.02 -10.24
C VAL A 13 3.87 -4.96 -10.91
N ARG A 14 3.16 -4.52 -11.96
CA ARG A 14 2.26 -5.39 -12.71
C ARG A 14 2.98 -6.64 -13.21
N GLY A 15 2.27 -7.76 -13.15
CA GLY A 15 2.87 -9.09 -13.40
C GLY A 15 3.51 -9.72 -12.17
N GLY A 16 3.56 -9.02 -11.04
CA GLY A 16 3.95 -9.55 -9.75
C GLY A 16 2.84 -10.38 -9.06
N PRO A 17 3.03 -10.75 -7.81
CA PRO A 17 2.16 -11.72 -7.11
C PRO A 17 0.82 -11.15 -6.62
N PHE A 18 0.51 -9.90 -6.92
CA PHE A 18 -0.72 -9.26 -6.46
C PHE A 18 -1.92 -9.59 -7.35
N VAL A 19 -3.12 -9.58 -6.76
CA VAL A 19 -4.37 -9.94 -7.45
C VAL A 19 -5.23 -8.71 -7.72
N TYR A 20 -5.26 -7.74 -6.79
CA TYR A 20 -6.07 -6.53 -6.91
C TYR A 20 -5.22 -5.31 -7.24
N TRP A 21 -5.67 -4.54 -8.23
CA TRP A 21 -4.90 -3.48 -8.86
C TRP A 21 -5.70 -2.20 -9.05
N ASP A 22 -5.02 -1.05 -8.90
CA ASP A 22 -5.42 0.29 -9.37
C ASP A 22 -6.66 0.91 -8.72
N ASP A 23 -7.57 0.14 -8.16
CA ASP A 23 -8.82 0.63 -7.57
C ASP A 23 -8.95 0.16 -6.13
N LEU A 24 -8.75 1.09 -5.18
CA LEU A 24 -8.80 0.78 -3.76
C LEU A 24 -10.21 0.32 -3.34
N ALA A 25 -11.25 1.01 -3.82
CA ALA A 25 -12.64 0.68 -3.46
C ALA A 25 -13.05 -0.70 -4.01
N ALA A 26 -12.71 -1.00 -5.26
CA ALA A 26 -12.97 -2.30 -5.86
C ALA A 26 -12.19 -3.41 -5.16
N GLY A 27 -10.93 -3.14 -4.75
CA GLY A 27 -10.12 -4.07 -3.97
C GLY A 27 -10.73 -4.41 -2.61
N PHE A 28 -11.21 -3.41 -1.88
CA PHE A 28 -11.92 -3.62 -0.61
C PHE A 28 -13.20 -4.45 -0.81
N ALA A 29 -14.01 -4.12 -1.81
CA ALA A 29 -15.23 -4.87 -2.11
C ALA A 29 -14.94 -6.33 -2.45
N ALA A 30 -13.93 -6.60 -3.26
CA ALA A 30 -13.51 -7.94 -3.63
C ALA A 30 -12.95 -8.73 -2.42
N ALA A 31 -12.12 -8.09 -1.60
CA ALA A 31 -11.59 -8.70 -0.37
C ALA A 31 -12.72 -9.13 0.57
N ALA A 32 -13.72 -8.26 0.78
CA ALA A 32 -14.89 -8.57 1.59
C ALA A 32 -15.71 -9.72 1.00
N LYS A 33 -15.95 -9.69 -0.31
CA LYS A 33 -16.70 -10.74 -1.03
C LYS A 33 -16.04 -12.11 -0.88
N HIS A 34 -14.73 -12.17 -0.87
CA HIS A 34 -13.97 -13.42 -0.75
C HIS A 34 -13.61 -13.79 0.70
N GLY A 35 -14.14 -13.08 1.69
CA GLY A 35 -14.04 -13.46 3.10
C GLY A 35 -12.71 -13.15 3.77
N PHE A 36 -11.91 -12.22 3.24
CA PHE A 36 -10.71 -11.74 3.92
C PHE A 36 -11.07 -10.91 5.16
N ASP A 37 -10.21 -10.95 6.17
CA ASP A 37 -10.38 -10.17 7.40
C ASP A 37 -9.80 -8.76 7.28
N ALA A 38 -8.82 -8.58 6.40
CA ALA A 38 -8.09 -7.34 6.24
C ALA A 38 -7.54 -7.18 4.82
N VAL A 39 -7.04 -5.97 4.54
CA VAL A 39 -6.27 -5.68 3.33
C VAL A 39 -4.90 -5.14 3.71
N GLU A 40 -3.93 -5.34 2.84
CA GLU A 40 -2.70 -4.57 2.79
C GLU A 40 -2.82 -3.57 1.64
N ILE A 41 -2.43 -2.32 1.87
CA ILE A 41 -2.41 -1.30 0.82
C ILE A 41 -0.98 -1.10 0.37
N PHE A 42 -0.74 -1.16 -0.94
CA PHE A 42 0.56 -0.90 -1.54
C PHE A 42 0.50 0.37 -2.39
N PRO A 43 0.71 1.56 -1.77
CA PRO A 43 0.58 2.84 -2.45
C PRO A 43 1.88 3.27 -3.14
N PRO A 44 1.81 4.07 -4.23
CA PRO A 44 3.00 4.64 -4.88
C PRO A 44 3.67 5.75 -4.05
N ILE A 45 2.90 6.47 -3.27
CA ILE A 45 3.32 7.54 -2.35
C ILE A 45 2.32 7.66 -1.20
N ALA A 46 2.70 8.30 -0.10
CA ALA A 46 1.87 8.40 1.09
C ALA A 46 0.50 9.05 0.83
N ASN A 47 0.45 10.14 0.06
CA ASN A 47 -0.79 10.87 -0.20
C ASN A 47 -1.63 10.30 -1.36
N ALA A 48 -1.28 9.14 -1.91
CA ALA A 48 -2.12 8.44 -2.89
C ALA A 48 -3.40 7.87 -2.28
N VAL A 49 -3.45 7.74 -0.95
CA VAL A 49 -4.61 7.23 -0.22
C VAL A 49 -5.07 8.27 0.77
N SER A 50 -6.33 8.67 0.66
CA SER A 50 -6.98 9.53 1.66
C SER A 50 -7.35 8.73 2.90
N ILE A 51 -7.02 9.24 4.09
CA ILE A 51 -7.40 8.62 5.37
C ILE A 51 -8.93 8.51 5.48
N GLY A 52 -9.65 9.54 5.04
CA GLY A 52 -11.12 9.52 5.02
C GLY A 52 -11.67 8.41 4.15
N GLN A 53 -11.19 8.28 2.93
CA GLN A 53 -11.58 7.21 2.01
C GLN A 53 -11.27 5.82 2.59
N ALA A 54 -10.08 5.64 3.15
CA ALA A 54 -9.71 4.36 3.75
C ALA A 54 -10.65 3.99 4.91
N ARG A 55 -10.97 4.94 5.80
CA ARG A 55 -11.90 4.72 6.90
C ARG A 55 -13.30 4.34 6.42
N GLU A 56 -13.83 5.06 5.45
CA GLU A 56 -15.13 4.73 4.85
C GLU A 56 -15.17 3.32 4.28
N LEU A 57 -14.14 2.91 3.56
CA LEU A 57 -14.03 1.57 3.00
C LEU A 57 -13.90 0.49 4.08
N MET A 58 -13.12 0.75 5.13
CA MET A 58 -13.00 -0.15 6.29
C MET A 58 -14.34 -0.37 6.98
N GLU A 59 -15.08 0.70 7.23
CA GLU A 59 -16.40 0.65 7.85
C GLU A 59 -17.43 -0.03 6.95
N LYS A 60 -17.50 0.39 5.69
CA LYS A 60 -18.45 -0.15 4.70
C LYS A 60 -18.31 -1.66 4.51
N HIS A 61 -17.09 -2.17 4.50
CA HIS A 61 -16.81 -3.57 4.21
C HIS A 61 -16.44 -4.40 5.44
N SER A 62 -16.44 -3.81 6.64
CA SER A 62 -16.01 -4.45 7.89
C SER A 62 -14.62 -5.09 7.78
N LEU A 63 -13.71 -4.42 7.08
CA LEU A 63 -12.32 -4.84 6.89
C LEU A 63 -11.35 -3.94 7.67
N LYS A 64 -10.23 -4.50 8.07
CA LYS A 64 -9.11 -3.75 8.65
C LYS A 64 -8.02 -3.52 7.59
N VAL A 65 -7.18 -2.53 7.81
CA VAL A 65 -5.90 -2.40 7.12
C VAL A 65 -4.84 -3.05 8.00
N ALA A 66 -4.28 -4.16 7.54
CA ALA A 66 -3.27 -4.92 8.26
C ALA A 66 -1.87 -4.33 8.11
N ALA A 67 -1.59 -3.74 6.94
CA ALA A 67 -0.28 -3.16 6.62
C ALA A 67 -0.40 -2.14 5.49
N VAL A 68 0.62 -1.27 5.40
CA VAL A 68 0.85 -0.40 4.25
C VAL A 68 2.27 -0.65 3.74
N GLY A 69 2.40 -1.08 2.49
CA GLY A 69 3.68 -1.48 1.91
C GLY A 69 4.56 -0.29 1.52
N THR A 70 5.85 -0.38 1.76
CA THR A 70 6.85 0.66 1.41
C THR A 70 7.65 0.35 0.15
N GLY A 71 7.40 -0.77 -0.51
CA GLY A 71 8.18 -1.25 -1.65
C GLY A 71 8.23 -0.31 -2.86
N ALA A 72 7.25 0.59 -3.00
CA ALA A 72 7.25 1.61 -4.04
C ALA A 72 8.47 2.55 -3.96
N GLY A 73 9.04 2.71 -2.78
CA GLY A 73 10.29 3.44 -2.60
C GLY A 73 11.39 2.95 -3.54
N TRP A 74 11.50 1.63 -3.73
CA TRP A 74 12.43 1.06 -4.69
C TRP A 74 11.86 0.95 -6.11
N VAL A 75 10.73 0.26 -6.28
CA VAL A 75 10.27 -0.12 -7.63
C VAL A 75 9.89 1.08 -8.49
N LYS A 76 9.36 2.15 -7.87
CA LYS A 76 8.95 3.37 -8.56
C LYS A 76 9.98 4.49 -8.45
N HIS A 77 10.49 4.75 -7.24
CA HIS A 77 11.31 5.94 -6.94
C HIS A 77 12.81 5.66 -6.91
N LYS A 78 13.23 4.39 -6.99
CA LYS A 78 14.63 3.96 -6.95
C LYS A 78 15.38 4.38 -5.69
N LEU A 79 14.66 4.48 -4.57
CA LEU A 79 15.18 4.84 -3.26
C LEU A 79 15.59 3.60 -2.47
N ARG A 80 16.80 3.61 -1.93
CA ARG A 80 17.35 2.52 -1.11
C ARG A 80 17.95 3.06 0.17
N LEU A 81 17.70 2.40 1.29
CA LEU A 81 18.32 2.72 2.59
C LEU A 81 19.82 2.45 2.58
N THR A 82 20.29 1.60 1.69
CA THR A 82 21.70 1.18 1.54
C THR A 82 22.41 1.87 0.37
N ASP A 83 21.81 2.91 -0.22
CA ASP A 83 22.40 3.60 -1.35
C ASP A 83 23.76 4.23 -0.97
N PRO A 84 24.78 4.18 -1.85
CA PRO A 84 26.06 4.85 -1.60
C PRO A 84 25.92 6.36 -1.41
N ASP A 85 24.98 7.00 -2.11
CA ASP A 85 24.71 8.44 -1.99
C ASP A 85 23.90 8.74 -0.70
N PRO A 86 24.47 9.54 0.23
CA PRO A 86 23.76 9.94 1.44
C PRO A 86 22.44 10.68 1.17
N ALA A 87 22.36 11.47 0.09
CA ALA A 87 21.15 12.20 -0.27
C ALA A 87 19.99 11.23 -0.65
N VAL A 88 20.31 10.14 -1.34
CA VAL A 88 19.33 9.08 -1.67
C VAL A 88 18.86 8.36 -0.41
N ARG A 89 19.77 8.06 0.53
CA ARG A 89 19.39 7.45 1.81
C ARG A 89 18.45 8.34 2.63
N VAL A 90 18.67 9.66 2.63
CA VAL A 90 17.76 10.62 3.29
C VAL A 90 16.37 10.55 2.66
N LYS A 91 16.27 10.63 1.34
CA LYS A 91 14.99 10.53 0.61
C LYS A 91 14.29 9.19 0.86
N ALA A 92 15.03 8.10 0.94
CA ALA A 92 14.48 6.79 1.25
C ALA A 92 13.83 6.77 2.65
N ARG A 93 14.49 7.35 3.66
CA ARG A 93 13.89 7.48 5.01
C ARG A 93 12.66 8.38 5.01
N GLU A 94 12.72 9.52 4.33
CA GLU A 94 11.58 10.44 4.22
C GLU A 94 10.37 9.77 3.57
N PHE A 95 10.58 8.98 2.53
CA PHE A 95 9.53 8.20 1.89
C PHE A 95 8.87 7.23 2.89
N ILE A 96 9.67 6.47 3.63
CA ILE A 96 9.17 5.51 4.62
C ILE A 96 8.41 6.24 5.74
N PHE A 97 8.94 7.34 6.26
CA PHE A 97 8.24 8.14 7.27
C PHE A 97 6.90 8.69 6.77
N GLY A 98 6.85 9.10 5.49
CA GLY A 98 5.58 9.50 4.87
C GLY A 98 4.55 8.38 4.89
N ILE A 99 4.95 7.15 4.60
CA ILE A 99 4.05 5.99 4.68
C ILE A 99 3.65 5.67 6.12
N ILE A 100 4.57 5.75 7.08
CA ILE A 100 4.28 5.50 8.49
C ILE A 100 3.25 6.50 9.04
N ASN A 101 3.33 7.76 8.61
CA ASN A 101 2.44 8.83 9.05
C ASN A 101 1.09 8.87 8.30
N LEU A 102 0.90 8.01 7.35
CA LEU A 102 -0.38 7.85 6.65
C LEU A 102 -1.44 7.31 7.60
#